data_363387b51193c5bba71a471db9bdfcc0
#
_entry.id   363387b51193c5bba71a471db9bdfcc0
#
_cell.length_a   1.000
_cell.length_b   1.000
_cell.length_c   1.000
_cell.angle_alpha   90.00
_cell.angle_beta   90.00
_cell.angle_gamma   90.00
#
_symmetry.space_group_name_H-M   'P 1'
#
loop_
_entity.id
_entity.type
_entity.pdbx_description
1 polymer ?
#
loop_
_entity_poly.entity_id
_entity_poly.type
_entity_poly.pdbx_seq_one_letter_code
_entity_poly.pdbx_strand_id
1 'polypeptide(L)'
;MAMQDALSPLPVARHDFPYRLAGKPFPDKAPVLIASVKEHVRAFAESLGVSTSQIVIGGRSMGGRMCSMAVADEEDPLGVAGLVLVSYPLHPPKKPDTLRIEHLPRVKVPTLCVSGTKDNFGTPEELRDAFAVVPGDVIWSWVDNGRHELGKSDADVAERIATWVTTL
;
A
#
# COMPACT_ATOMS: atom_id res chain seq x y z
N MET A 1 -8.65 -6.14 -12.81
CA MET A 1 -9.92 -6.88 -12.88
C MET A 1 -10.37 -7.27 -11.49
N ALA A 2 -9.80 -8.24 -10.79
CA ALA A 2 -10.32 -8.67 -9.47
C ALA A 2 -10.60 -7.54 -8.44
N MET A 3 -9.70 -6.58 -8.30
CA MET A 3 -9.90 -5.43 -7.38
C MET A 3 -11.04 -4.51 -7.85
N GLN A 4 -11.11 -4.24 -9.13
CA GLN A 4 -12.15 -3.38 -9.70
C GLN A 4 -13.54 -4.02 -9.58
N ASP A 5 -13.61 -5.33 -9.80
CA ASP A 5 -14.87 -6.08 -9.68
C ASP A 5 -15.32 -6.17 -8.21
N ALA A 6 -14.39 -6.41 -7.28
CA ALA A 6 -14.68 -6.52 -5.85
C ALA A 6 -15.10 -5.18 -5.21
N LEU A 7 -14.62 -4.05 -5.72
CA LEU A 7 -14.95 -2.72 -5.22
C LEU A 7 -16.15 -2.07 -5.94
N SER A 8 -16.74 -2.72 -6.95
CA SER A 8 -17.92 -2.17 -7.63
C SER A 8 -19.08 -1.93 -6.63
N PRO A 9 -19.79 -0.78 -6.68
CA PRO A 9 -19.75 0.28 -7.70
C PRO A 9 -18.75 1.43 -7.44
N LEU A 10 -17.83 1.30 -6.48
CA LEU A 10 -16.85 2.35 -6.22
C LEU A 10 -15.91 2.56 -7.41
N PRO A 11 -15.56 3.81 -7.73
CA PRO A 11 -14.58 4.09 -8.77
C PRO A 11 -13.18 3.62 -8.35
N VAL A 12 -12.49 2.92 -9.24
CA VAL A 12 -11.14 2.40 -9.02
C VAL A 12 -10.22 2.84 -10.14
N ALA A 13 -9.11 3.51 -9.79
CA ALA A 13 -8.03 3.84 -10.71
C ALA A 13 -6.81 2.95 -10.46
N ARG A 14 -6.14 2.55 -11.53
CA ARG A 14 -4.85 1.86 -11.49
C ARG A 14 -3.77 2.78 -12.02
N HIS A 15 -2.65 2.81 -11.29
CA HIS A 15 -1.52 3.65 -11.65
C HIS A 15 -0.28 2.80 -11.91
N ASP A 16 0.33 3.02 -13.07
CA ASP A 16 1.65 2.51 -13.41
C ASP A 16 2.71 3.60 -13.20
N PHE A 17 3.80 3.25 -12.52
CA PHE A 17 4.90 4.19 -12.27
C PHE A 17 5.60 4.64 -13.56
N PRO A 18 6.19 5.86 -13.58
CA PRO A 18 6.80 6.44 -14.79
C PRO A 18 7.82 5.53 -15.47
N TYR A 19 8.64 4.81 -14.70
CA TYR A 19 9.61 3.88 -15.28
C TYR A 19 8.95 2.74 -16.07
N ARG A 20 7.77 2.27 -15.62
CA ARG A 20 7.01 1.22 -16.33
C ARG A 20 6.45 1.76 -17.64
N LEU A 21 5.85 2.95 -17.60
CA LEU A 21 5.32 3.62 -18.78
C LEU A 21 6.42 3.91 -19.80
N ALA A 22 7.64 4.21 -19.33
CA ALA A 22 8.83 4.43 -20.17
C ALA A 22 9.53 3.13 -20.62
N GLY A 23 9.00 1.95 -20.25
CA GLY A 23 9.60 0.65 -20.59
C GLY A 23 10.94 0.38 -19.94
N LYS A 24 11.31 1.10 -18.86
CA LYS A 24 12.56 0.90 -18.16
C LYS A 24 12.53 -0.37 -17.31
N PRO A 25 13.62 -1.16 -17.26
CA PRO A 25 13.67 -2.40 -16.50
C PRO A 25 13.79 -2.19 -14.98
N PHE A 26 14.29 -1.03 -14.53
CA PHE A 26 14.53 -0.72 -13.13
C PHE A 26 13.66 0.45 -12.65
N PRO A 27 13.18 0.41 -11.39
CA PRO A 27 12.43 1.51 -10.80
C PRO A 27 13.24 2.82 -10.75
N ASP A 28 12.51 3.93 -10.89
CA ASP A 28 13.03 5.24 -10.55
C ASP A 28 13.31 5.33 -9.03
N LYS A 29 14.05 6.36 -8.61
CA LYS A 29 14.32 6.61 -7.18
C LYS A 29 13.02 6.94 -6.42
N ALA A 30 12.99 6.64 -5.12
CA ALA A 30 11.80 6.82 -4.28
C ALA A 30 11.16 8.21 -4.39
N PRO A 31 11.86 9.34 -4.41
CA PRO A 31 11.22 10.65 -4.56
C PRO A 31 10.37 10.79 -5.82
N VAL A 32 10.83 10.24 -6.96
CA VAL A 32 10.08 10.27 -8.23
C VAL A 32 8.82 9.42 -8.13
N LEU A 33 8.91 8.25 -7.51
CA LEU A 33 7.77 7.34 -7.33
C LEU A 33 6.73 7.93 -6.37
N ILE A 34 7.18 8.55 -5.28
CA ILE A 34 6.31 9.23 -4.30
C ILE A 34 5.58 10.40 -4.94
N ALA A 35 6.28 11.24 -5.69
CA ALA A 35 5.67 12.36 -6.41
C ALA A 35 4.61 11.87 -7.40
N SER A 36 4.90 10.78 -8.13
CA SER A 36 3.96 10.17 -9.06
C SER A 36 2.70 9.62 -8.36
N VAL A 37 2.82 9.01 -7.16
CA VAL A 37 1.66 8.59 -6.37
C VAL A 37 0.80 9.80 -6.00
N LYS A 38 1.40 10.87 -5.46
CA LYS A 38 0.68 12.08 -5.05
C LYS A 38 -0.05 12.74 -6.20
N GLU A 39 0.62 12.91 -7.34
CA GLU A 39 0.03 13.48 -8.56
C GLU A 39 -1.20 12.69 -9.02
N HIS A 40 -1.07 11.35 -9.10
CA HIS A 40 -2.16 10.49 -9.54
C HIS A 40 -3.36 10.51 -8.59
N VAL A 41 -3.13 10.49 -7.29
CA VAL A 41 -4.21 10.53 -6.30
C VAL A 41 -4.95 11.88 -6.36
N ARG A 42 -4.23 12.97 -6.50
CA ARG A 42 -4.84 14.31 -6.64
C ARG A 42 -5.65 14.41 -7.92
N ALA A 43 -5.09 13.99 -9.05
CA ALA A 43 -5.79 13.99 -10.33
C ALA A 43 -7.03 13.08 -10.30
N PHE A 44 -6.96 11.92 -9.65
CA PHE A 44 -8.10 11.04 -9.50
C PHE A 44 -9.19 11.66 -8.63
N ALA A 45 -8.86 12.24 -7.48
CA ALA A 45 -9.80 12.95 -6.63
C ALA A 45 -10.47 14.12 -7.36
N GLU A 46 -9.69 14.92 -8.10
CA GLU A 46 -10.21 16.01 -8.94
C GLU A 46 -11.19 15.50 -10.01
N SER A 47 -10.86 14.40 -10.69
CA SER A 47 -11.73 13.79 -11.70
C SER A 47 -13.09 13.32 -11.17
N LEU A 48 -13.15 13.00 -9.87
CA LEU A 48 -14.37 12.60 -9.16
C LEU A 48 -15.08 13.77 -8.47
N GLY A 49 -14.47 14.95 -8.43
CA GLY A 49 -14.99 16.11 -7.71
C GLY A 49 -14.97 15.94 -6.19
N VAL A 50 -14.02 15.17 -5.65
CA VAL A 50 -13.88 14.89 -4.21
C VAL A 50 -12.52 15.31 -3.67
N SER A 51 -12.40 15.38 -2.33
CA SER A 51 -11.11 15.56 -1.66
C SER A 51 -10.29 14.26 -1.65
N THR A 52 -8.95 14.39 -1.62
CA THR A 52 -8.07 13.22 -1.41
C THR A 52 -8.39 12.49 -0.10
N SER A 53 -8.89 13.19 0.91
CA SER A 53 -9.35 12.59 2.18
C SER A 53 -10.55 11.62 2.05
N GLN A 54 -11.13 11.51 0.88
CA GLN A 54 -12.17 10.53 0.54
C GLN A 54 -11.64 9.38 -0.34
N ILE A 55 -10.34 9.36 -0.64
CA ILE A 55 -9.68 8.34 -1.45
C ILE A 55 -8.95 7.35 -0.56
N VAL A 56 -9.14 6.07 -0.81
CA VAL A 56 -8.29 5.01 -0.27
C VAL A 56 -7.19 4.70 -1.28
N ILE A 57 -5.96 4.69 -0.83
CA ILE A 57 -4.82 4.34 -1.69
C ILE A 57 -4.17 3.04 -1.24
N GLY A 58 -3.48 2.39 -2.15
CA GLY A 58 -2.76 1.18 -1.78
C GLY A 58 -1.89 0.62 -2.89
N GLY A 59 -1.18 -0.43 -2.55
CA GLY A 59 -0.34 -1.12 -3.52
C GLY A 59 0.31 -2.38 -2.95
N ARG A 60 0.84 -3.18 -3.86
CA ARG A 60 1.60 -4.38 -3.52
C ARG A 60 3.09 -4.07 -3.47
N SER A 61 3.77 -4.63 -2.46
CA SER A 61 5.22 -4.58 -2.30
C SER A 61 5.74 -3.12 -2.38
N MET A 62 6.63 -2.83 -3.33
CA MET A 62 7.16 -1.49 -3.54
C MET A 62 6.05 -0.44 -3.72
N GLY A 63 4.96 -0.77 -4.43
CA GLY A 63 3.84 0.15 -4.63
C GLY A 63 3.20 0.57 -3.31
N GLY A 64 2.90 -0.38 -2.42
CA GLY A 64 2.38 -0.10 -1.09
C GLY A 64 3.34 0.74 -0.25
N ARG A 65 4.65 0.42 -0.30
CA ARG A 65 5.66 1.22 0.39
C ARG A 65 5.71 2.66 -0.13
N MET A 66 5.61 2.89 -1.44
CA MET A 66 5.56 4.25 -1.99
C MET A 66 4.29 4.99 -1.55
N CYS A 67 3.15 4.32 -1.48
CA CYS A 67 1.91 4.88 -0.94
C CYS A 67 2.09 5.28 0.54
N SER A 68 2.65 4.41 1.39
CA SER A 68 2.88 4.73 2.80
C SER A 68 3.87 5.89 2.98
N MET A 69 4.90 5.99 2.14
CA MET A 69 5.83 7.13 2.16
C MET A 69 5.16 8.44 1.69
N ALA A 70 4.24 8.39 0.73
CA ALA A 70 3.49 9.57 0.29
C ALA A 70 2.54 10.08 1.38
N VAL A 71 1.89 9.18 2.14
CA VAL A 71 1.05 9.54 3.30
C VAL A 71 1.88 10.13 4.44
N ALA A 72 3.07 9.57 4.66
CA ALA A 72 3.98 9.93 5.75
C ALA A 72 5.00 11.03 5.39
N ASP A 73 4.86 11.67 4.25
CA ASP A 73 5.77 12.73 3.82
C ASP A 73 5.77 13.90 4.81
N GLU A 74 6.93 14.44 5.14
CA GLU A 74 7.06 15.48 6.16
C GLU A 74 6.66 16.85 5.65
N GLU A 75 6.95 17.16 4.39
CA GLU A 75 6.73 18.48 3.80
C GLU A 75 5.33 18.60 3.18
N ASP A 76 4.85 17.51 2.56
CA ASP A 76 3.61 17.48 1.81
C ASP A 76 2.89 16.13 2.01
N PRO A 77 2.40 15.83 3.23
CA PRO A 77 1.71 14.58 3.52
C PRO A 77 0.43 14.43 2.68
N LEU A 78 0.26 13.28 2.07
CA LEU A 78 -0.94 12.97 1.30
C LEU A 78 -2.07 12.54 2.26
N GLY A 79 -3.01 13.44 2.53
CA GLY A 79 -4.20 13.13 3.34
C GLY A 79 -5.19 12.26 2.56
N VAL A 80 -5.42 11.03 3.03
CA VAL A 80 -6.31 10.04 2.41
C VAL A 80 -7.23 9.41 3.44
N ALA A 81 -8.32 8.77 3.00
CA ALA A 81 -9.26 8.06 3.87
C ALA A 81 -8.64 6.82 4.50
N GLY A 82 -7.77 6.13 3.79
CA GLY A 82 -7.13 4.91 4.26
C GLY A 82 -6.00 4.43 3.36
N LEU A 83 -5.19 3.53 3.90
CA LEU A 83 -4.01 2.98 3.25
C LEU A 83 -4.08 1.45 3.21
N VAL A 84 -3.86 0.85 2.04
CA VAL A 84 -3.82 -0.60 1.87
C VAL A 84 -2.41 -1.04 1.47
N LEU A 85 -1.81 -1.89 2.29
CA LEU A 85 -0.47 -2.43 2.09
C LEU A 85 -0.54 -3.94 1.83
N VAL A 86 -0.36 -4.34 0.59
CA VAL A 86 -0.33 -5.76 0.22
C VAL A 86 1.12 -6.22 0.14
N SER A 87 1.50 -7.22 0.93
CA SER A 87 2.86 -7.76 1.02
C SER A 87 3.90 -6.65 1.21
N TYR A 88 3.79 -5.93 2.33
CA TYR A 88 4.74 -4.84 2.63
C TYR A 88 6.17 -5.40 2.71
N PRO A 89 7.14 -4.85 1.94
CA PRO A 89 8.49 -5.38 1.90
C PRO A 89 9.33 -4.79 3.04
N LEU A 90 9.16 -5.30 4.27
CA LEU A 90 9.80 -4.76 5.48
C LEU A 90 11.32 -4.66 5.35
N HIS A 91 11.93 -5.69 4.80
CA HIS A 91 13.38 -5.73 4.52
C HIS A 91 13.66 -6.50 3.22
N PRO A 92 14.83 -6.36 2.60
CA PRO A 92 15.24 -7.25 1.51
C PRO A 92 15.38 -8.69 2.01
N PRO A 93 15.07 -9.70 1.20
CA PRO A 93 15.33 -11.10 1.57
C PRO A 93 16.78 -11.30 1.99
N LYS A 94 17.00 -12.05 3.09
CA LYS A 94 18.34 -12.32 3.66
C LYS A 94 19.06 -11.09 4.23
N LYS A 95 18.36 -9.96 4.46
CA LYS A 95 18.89 -8.74 5.11
C LYS A 95 17.90 -8.21 6.14
N PRO A 96 17.57 -8.97 7.20
CA PRO A 96 16.55 -8.59 8.18
C PRO A 96 16.88 -7.29 8.92
N ASP A 97 18.15 -6.94 9.06
CA ASP A 97 18.59 -5.71 9.73
C ASP A 97 18.39 -4.44 8.87
N THR A 98 18.02 -4.60 7.61
CA THR A 98 17.80 -3.46 6.70
C THR A 98 16.30 -3.12 6.65
N LEU A 99 15.78 -2.61 7.75
CA LEU A 99 14.37 -2.29 7.88
C LEU A 99 13.98 -1.04 7.08
N ARG A 100 12.75 -1.00 6.59
CA ARG A 100 12.17 0.09 5.79
C ARG A 100 11.00 0.71 6.57
N ILE A 101 11.32 1.30 7.72
CA ILE A 101 10.34 1.73 8.74
C ILE A 101 10.40 3.22 9.10
N GLU A 102 11.38 3.98 8.61
CA GLU A 102 11.68 5.34 9.08
C GLU A 102 10.49 6.30 8.96
N HIS A 103 9.59 6.06 8.02
CA HIS A 103 8.40 6.88 7.77
C HIS A 103 7.16 6.39 8.54
N LEU A 104 7.14 5.14 9.03
CA LEU A 104 5.98 4.54 9.68
C LEU A 104 5.42 5.32 10.88
N PRO A 105 6.25 5.96 11.75
CA PRO A 105 5.73 6.79 12.84
C PRO A 105 4.87 7.99 12.41
N ARG A 106 4.88 8.33 11.12
CA ARG A 106 4.09 9.43 10.55
C ARG A 106 2.83 8.97 9.81
N VAL A 107 2.59 7.67 9.69
CA VAL A 107 1.37 7.13 9.09
C VAL A 107 0.22 7.23 10.09
N LYS A 108 -0.66 8.20 9.92
CA LYS A 108 -1.76 8.52 10.86
C LYS A 108 -3.13 8.05 10.38
N VAL A 109 -3.21 7.50 9.18
CA VAL A 109 -4.49 7.07 8.58
C VAL A 109 -4.76 5.59 8.90
N PRO A 110 -6.04 5.16 8.92
CA PRO A 110 -6.38 3.76 9.02
C PRO A 110 -5.65 2.94 7.95
N THR A 111 -5.03 1.84 8.36
CA THR A 111 -4.18 1.04 7.48
C THR A 111 -4.57 -0.44 7.53
N LEU A 112 -4.88 -1.00 6.36
CA LEU A 112 -5.04 -2.44 6.18
C LEU A 112 -3.74 -3.04 5.64
N CYS A 113 -3.17 -3.98 6.36
CA CYS A 113 -2.03 -4.77 5.94
C CYS A 113 -2.47 -6.20 5.56
N VAL A 114 -2.29 -6.59 4.30
CA VAL A 114 -2.55 -7.95 3.81
C VAL A 114 -1.23 -8.60 3.45
N SER A 115 -0.83 -9.66 4.15
CA SER A 115 0.46 -10.31 3.93
C SER A 115 0.38 -11.83 4.08
N GLY A 116 1.27 -12.52 3.38
CA GLY A 116 1.39 -13.96 3.49
C GLY A 116 2.15 -14.38 4.75
N THR A 117 1.72 -15.48 5.39
CA THR A 117 2.38 -16.00 6.59
C THR A 117 3.77 -16.59 6.32
N LYS A 118 4.15 -16.78 5.05
CA LYS A 118 5.47 -17.25 4.60
C LYS A 118 6.19 -16.24 3.69
N ASP A 119 5.91 -14.95 3.88
CA ASP A 119 6.59 -13.89 3.15
C ASP A 119 8.02 -13.72 3.68
N ASN A 120 9.01 -13.81 2.79
CA ASN A 120 10.43 -13.68 3.12
C ASN A 120 10.95 -12.23 3.14
N PHE A 121 10.07 -11.26 2.89
CA PHE A 121 10.33 -9.82 3.07
C PHE A 121 9.86 -9.28 4.43
N GLY A 122 9.29 -10.14 5.26
CA GLY A 122 8.84 -9.85 6.62
C GLY A 122 7.85 -10.90 7.09
N THR A 123 8.17 -11.59 8.16
CA THR A 123 7.27 -12.54 8.84
C THR A 123 6.13 -11.79 9.54
N PRO A 124 5.03 -12.47 9.91
CA PRO A 124 3.95 -11.84 10.69
C PRO A 124 4.41 -11.18 11.98
N GLU A 125 5.39 -11.77 12.67
CA GLU A 125 5.95 -11.25 13.91
C GLU A 125 6.75 -9.97 13.65
N GLU A 126 7.73 -10.03 12.75
CA GLU A 126 8.54 -8.87 12.35
C GLU A 126 7.70 -7.70 11.86
N LEU A 127 6.65 -7.98 11.08
CA LEU A 127 5.74 -6.95 10.57
C LEU A 127 4.94 -6.31 11.70
N ARG A 128 4.38 -7.09 12.65
CA ARG A 128 3.65 -6.53 13.79
C ARG A 128 4.55 -5.66 14.67
N ASP A 129 5.74 -6.13 14.96
CA ASP A 129 6.71 -5.38 15.77
C ASP A 129 7.11 -4.08 15.08
N ALA A 130 7.41 -4.13 13.79
CA ALA A 130 7.79 -2.96 13.00
C ALA A 130 6.65 -1.92 12.88
N PHE A 131 5.41 -2.35 12.79
CA PHE A 131 4.24 -1.47 12.67
C PHE A 131 3.67 -1.02 14.02
N ALA A 132 4.19 -1.48 15.14
CA ALA A 132 3.78 -1.01 16.47
C ALA A 132 4.03 0.50 16.69
N VAL A 133 4.87 1.11 15.87
CA VAL A 133 5.16 2.56 15.89
C VAL A 133 4.18 3.40 15.07
N VAL A 134 3.28 2.76 14.31
CA VAL A 134 2.26 3.46 13.50
C VAL A 134 1.18 4.03 14.42
N PRO A 135 0.96 5.35 14.45
CA PRO A 135 -0.04 5.95 15.32
C PRO A 135 -1.49 5.76 14.85
N GLY A 136 -1.69 5.45 13.58
CA GLY A 136 -3.01 5.10 13.02
C GLY A 136 -3.41 3.66 13.34
N ASP A 137 -4.70 3.35 13.20
CA ASP A 137 -5.20 1.99 13.37
C ASP A 137 -4.64 1.06 12.29
N VAL A 138 -4.00 -0.04 12.70
CA VAL A 138 -3.45 -1.06 11.79
C VAL A 138 -4.21 -2.36 11.93
N ILE A 139 -4.88 -2.77 10.84
CA ILE A 139 -5.59 -4.04 10.75
C ILE A 139 -4.77 -5.02 9.92
N TRP A 140 -4.56 -6.23 10.46
CA TRP A 140 -3.83 -7.30 9.81
C TRP A 140 -4.77 -8.35 9.22
N SER A 141 -4.53 -8.68 7.97
CA SER A 141 -5.21 -9.76 7.25
C SER A 141 -4.18 -10.74 6.67
N TRP A 142 -4.07 -11.91 7.28
CA TRP A 142 -3.06 -12.89 6.90
C TRP A 142 -3.58 -13.87 5.86
N VAL A 143 -2.75 -14.17 4.87
CA VAL A 143 -2.98 -15.23 3.88
C VAL A 143 -2.14 -16.44 4.28
N ASP A 144 -2.78 -17.49 4.75
CA ASP A 144 -2.09 -18.69 5.21
C ASP A 144 -1.25 -19.34 4.12
N ASN A 145 -0.01 -19.67 4.48
CA ASN A 145 1.01 -20.20 3.58
C ASN A 145 1.33 -19.28 2.37
N GLY A 146 0.78 -18.06 2.33
CA GLY A 146 1.09 -17.07 1.30
C GLY A 146 2.56 -16.66 1.37
N ARG A 147 3.19 -16.56 0.20
CA ARG A 147 4.50 -15.95 0.01
C ARG A 147 4.32 -14.51 -0.45
N HIS A 148 5.40 -13.82 -0.77
CA HIS A 148 5.38 -12.42 -1.18
C HIS A 148 4.41 -12.10 -2.33
N GLU A 149 4.34 -12.97 -3.32
CA GLU A 149 3.44 -12.82 -4.49
C GLU A 149 1.98 -13.17 -4.19
N LEU A 150 1.68 -13.77 -3.03
CA LEU A 150 0.37 -14.29 -2.59
C LEU A 150 -0.26 -15.32 -3.56
N GLY A 151 0.44 -15.72 -4.61
CA GLY A 151 0.02 -16.77 -5.53
C GLY A 151 -1.35 -16.52 -6.18
N LYS A 152 -2.29 -17.46 -6.01
CA LYS A 152 -3.64 -17.40 -6.59
C LYS A 152 -4.67 -16.65 -5.73
N SER A 153 -4.24 -15.92 -4.70
CA SER A 153 -5.13 -15.28 -3.72
C SER A 153 -5.63 -13.88 -4.14
N ASP A 154 -5.44 -13.46 -5.39
CA ASP A 154 -5.80 -12.09 -5.82
C ASP A 154 -7.29 -11.77 -5.62
N ALA A 155 -8.19 -12.72 -5.83
CA ALA A 155 -9.62 -12.53 -5.61
C ALA A 155 -9.94 -12.41 -4.11
N ASP A 156 -9.39 -13.29 -3.28
CA ASP A 156 -9.54 -13.26 -1.82
C ASP A 156 -8.97 -11.96 -1.22
N VAL A 157 -7.80 -11.53 -1.69
CA VAL A 157 -7.20 -10.23 -1.30
C VAL A 157 -8.11 -9.07 -1.68
N ALA A 158 -8.70 -9.10 -2.87
CA ALA A 158 -9.61 -8.06 -3.34
C ALA A 158 -10.88 -7.99 -2.48
N GLU A 159 -11.47 -9.11 -2.10
CA GLU A 159 -12.64 -9.18 -1.22
C GLU A 159 -12.33 -8.66 0.19
N ARG A 160 -11.17 -9.00 0.76
CA ARG A 160 -10.72 -8.50 2.07
C ARG A 160 -10.56 -6.98 2.06
N ILE A 161 -9.99 -6.43 1.00
CA ILE A 161 -9.84 -4.99 0.82
C ILE A 161 -11.22 -4.33 0.66
N ALA A 162 -12.10 -4.89 -0.18
CA ALA A 162 -13.44 -4.36 -0.37
C ALA A 162 -14.23 -4.33 0.94
N THR A 163 -14.20 -5.42 1.71
CA THR A 163 -14.82 -5.48 3.03
C THR A 163 -14.29 -4.40 3.96
N TRP A 164 -12.98 -4.21 4.02
CA TRP A 164 -12.40 -3.17 4.87
C TRP A 164 -12.75 -1.75 4.42
N VAL A 165 -12.74 -1.48 3.11
CA VAL A 165 -13.10 -0.15 2.58
C VAL A 165 -14.51 0.27 2.98
N THR A 166 -15.45 -0.68 3.14
CA THR A 166 -16.82 -0.37 3.60
C THR A 166 -16.90 0.00 5.08
N THR A 167 -15.83 -0.13 5.84
CA THR A 167 -15.78 0.23 7.27
C THR A 167 -15.22 1.63 7.53
N LEU A 168 -14.71 2.30 6.49
CA LEU A 168 -14.19 3.67 6.55
C LEU A 168 -15.30 4.69 6.31
#